data_9782971ea3b788cef57a71864afd6732
#
_entry.id   9782971ea3b788cef57a71864afd6732
#
_cell.length_a   1.000
_cell.length_b   1.000
_cell.length_c   1.000
_cell.angle_alpha   90.00
_cell.angle_beta   90.00
_cell.angle_gamma   90.00
#
_symmetry.space_group_name_H-M   'P 1'
#
loop_
_entity.id
_entity.type
_entity.pdbx_description
1 polymer ?
#
loop_
_entity_poly.entity_id
_entity_poly.type
_entity_poly.pdbx_seq_one_letter_code
_entity_poly.pdbx_strand_id
1 'polypeptide(L)'
;MIMPNNINRRRFLAGTGLMVGGVVAGPSLLSACGGDTGEQATDTFKVGAVLELSGASATGGQIAQRGYQLWADTVNNKGGLSIGDTKYNVELVVQDCRSDPATGADATSRLVTEEGVNAIFGAYTSGVQLAMDPICAKYKVPCIAGSAESPGVWQKQPAFTFGVIPAVDTTAARSIQSIVDTANPKPVRVAVVGANEPFSDDTAEGFRAGAEAARLEVVHFSLFPPNADLAPVAQVVAAQRPDIVAVGGHDVLLVDFVNAMAATGYTPKAIIEHYGITDASFAQALGRRADGVMGISVWLPTASFSDDLFGSAADYAKAFEEKNGSPPDYTAAGCSAAGQVLQAAVEELGETPSLSEDARVKLNELIDGTDLQTFYGPIRFATEGDHFHNNTALDPMLVQIQGGQVKAIAPPESAQAPIIYPLAPLG
;
A
#
# COMPACT_ATOMS: atom_id res chain seq x y z
N MET A 1 -56.49 -9.03 17.61
CA MET A 1 -57.56 -8.05 17.40
C MET A 1 -57.04 -7.09 16.33
N ILE A 2 -57.63 -7.30 15.13
CA ILE A 2 -57.89 -6.38 14.03
C ILE A 2 -56.67 -5.72 13.31
N MET A 3 -56.38 -6.26 12.12
CA MET A 3 -55.96 -5.60 10.85
C MET A 3 -57.11 -4.69 10.33
N PRO A 4 -57.05 -4.08 9.12
CA PRO A 4 -56.00 -3.64 8.17
C PRO A 4 -56.34 -2.26 7.51
N ASN A 5 -55.58 -1.81 6.49
CA ASN A 5 -56.05 -1.29 5.17
C ASN A 5 -54.85 -0.57 4.48
N ASN A 6 -54.34 -0.96 3.40
CA ASN A 6 -54.71 -1.21 2.00
C ASN A 6 -55.19 0.02 1.18
N ILE A 7 -54.60 0.11 -0.07
CA ILE A 7 -55.09 0.71 -1.33
C ILE A 7 -54.69 2.20 -1.51
N ASN A 8 -54.07 2.66 -2.67
CA ASN A 8 -54.44 2.40 -4.06
C ASN A 8 -53.44 2.92 -5.08
N ARG A 9 -53.33 2.18 -6.19
CA ARG A 9 -52.78 2.57 -7.51
C ARG A 9 -53.77 3.49 -8.23
N ARG A 10 -53.25 4.43 -9.10
CA ARG A 10 -53.80 4.83 -10.42
C ARG A 10 -52.86 5.83 -11.07
N ARG A 11 -52.25 5.47 -12.13
CA ARG A 11 -52.36 5.74 -13.58
C ARG A 11 -53.03 7.08 -13.93
N PHE A 12 -52.35 7.95 -14.74
CA PHE A 12 -52.97 8.66 -15.83
C PHE A 12 -52.02 8.91 -17.01
N LEU A 13 -52.63 8.86 -18.20
CA LEU A 13 -52.08 8.76 -19.53
C LEU A 13 -51.87 10.13 -20.19
N ALA A 14 -50.88 10.18 -21.09
CA ALA A 14 -50.88 10.74 -22.47
C ALA A 14 -51.40 12.16 -22.74
N GLY A 15 -50.59 12.90 -23.47
CA GLY A 15 -50.97 14.09 -24.23
C GLY A 15 -49.95 14.39 -25.31
N THR A 16 -50.24 13.97 -26.52
CA THR A 16 -49.57 14.25 -27.80
C THR A 16 -49.79 15.69 -28.25
N GLY A 17 -48.78 16.36 -28.80
CA GLY A 17 -48.92 17.64 -29.48
C GLY A 17 -47.78 17.88 -30.47
N LEU A 18 -48.02 17.56 -31.73
CA LEU A 18 -47.23 17.99 -32.90
C LEU A 18 -47.49 19.47 -33.19
N MET A 19 -46.44 20.27 -33.44
CA MET A 19 -46.53 21.37 -34.41
C MET A 19 -45.23 21.58 -35.18
N VAL A 20 -45.42 21.73 -36.48
CA VAL A 20 -44.46 21.90 -37.56
C VAL A 20 -44.14 23.39 -37.73
N GLY A 21 -42.90 23.69 -38.14
CA GLY A 21 -42.67 24.81 -39.06
C GLY A 21 -41.60 25.84 -38.67
N GLY A 22 -40.63 26.03 -39.54
CA GLY A 22 -39.90 27.28 -39.65
C GLY A 22 -38.38 27.16 -39.83
N VAL A 23 -37.92 26.93 -41.05
CA VAL A 23 -36.52 27.12 -41.49
C VAL A 23 -36.26 28.61 -41.65
N VAL A 24 -35.23 29.15 -40.96
CA VAL A 24 -34.57 30.41 -41.37
C VAL A 24 -33.04 30.16 -41.22
N ALA A 25 -32.39 30.19 -42.38
CA ALA A 25 -30.92 30.20 -42.49
C ALA A 25 -30.40 31.63 -42.27
N GLY A 26 -29.42 31.77 -41.42
CA GLY A 26 -28.59 32.97 -41.27
C GLY A 26 -27.14 32.57 -40.95
N PRO A 27 -26.13 33.16 -41.61
CA PRO A 27 -24.73 32.76 -41.40
C PRO A 27 -24.18 33.45 -40.16
N SER A 28 -23.75 32.67 -39.17
CA SER A 28 -23.03 33.19 -38.01
C SER A 28 -21.56 32.85 -38.13
N LEU A 29 -20.79 33.89 -37.99
CA LEU A 29 -19.35 34.01 -38.05
C LEU A 29 -18.65 33.08 -37.07
N LEU A 30 -17.62 32.43 -37.57
CA LEU A 30 -16.58 31.73 -36.82
C LEU A 30 -15.96 32.65 -35.77
N SER A 31 -16.04 32.24 -34.49
CA SER A 31 -15.11 32.64 -33.46
C SER A 31 -14.25 31.41 -33.14
N ALA A 32 -13.06 31.40 -33.69
CA ALA A 32 -12.02 30.45 -33.36
C ALA A 32 -11.46 30.86 -31.99
N CYS A 33 -11.91 30.20 -30.91
CA CYS A 33 -11.15 30.05 -29.69
C CYS A 33 -10.49 28.69 -29.78
N GLY A 34 -9.19 28.68 -30.05
CA GLY A 34 -8.35 27.51 -29.92
C GLY A 34 -8.29 27.11 -28.42
N GLY A 35 -9.13 26.20 -28.02
CA GLY A 35 -8.98 25.37 -26.86
C GLY A 35 -8.32 24.08 -27.36
N ASP A 36 -7.20 23.77 -26.78
CA ASP A 36 -6.52 22.49 -26.92
C ASP A 36 -7.50 21.41 -26.41
N THR A 37 -8.32 20.88 -27.30
CA THR A 37 -9.15 19.71 -26.99
C THR A 37 -8.22 18.50 -27.08
N GLY A 38 -7.53 18.23 -25.96
CA GLY A 38 -6.83 16.97 -25.79
C GLY A 38 -7.81 15.85 -26.19
N GLU A 39 -7.38 15.01 -27.14
CA GLU A 39 -8.14 13.87 -27.66
C GLU A 39 -8.47 12.97 -26.45
N GLN A 40 -9.74 12.93 -26.07
CA GLN A 40 -10.21 12.07 -24.97
C GLN A 40 -10.11 10.61 -25.41
N ALA A 41 -9.51 9.78 -24.54
CA ALA A 41 -9.43 8.34 -24.77
C ALA A 41 -10.85 7.74 -24.96
N THR A 42 -11.01 6.95 -26.00
CA THR A 42 -12.30 6.29 -26.35
C THR A 42 -12.29 4.82 -25.98
N ASP A 43 -11.12 4.21 -25.82
CA ASP A 43 -10.91 2.79 -25.53
C ASP A 43 -10.36 2.59 -24.11
N THR A 44 -10.40 1.34 -23.63
CA THR A 44 -10.14 1.02 -22.24
C THR A 44 -9.00 0.01 -22.09
N PHE A 45 -8.04 0.28 -21.21
CA PHE A 45 -7.03 -0.65 -20.74
C PHE A 45 -7.44 -1.18 -19.35
N LYS A 46 -7.86 -2.46 -19.29
CA LYS A 46 -8.31 -3.08 -18.03
C LYS A 46 -7.15 -3.58 -17.21
N VAL A 47 -7.12 -3.20 -15.92
CA VAL A 47 -6.18 -3.69 -14.91
C VAL A 47 -6.98 -4.31 -13.76
N GLY A 48 -6.68 -5.55 -13.41
CA GLY A 48 -7.28 -6.21 -12.25
C GLY A 48 -6.64 -5.72 -10.95
N ALA A 49 -7.39 -5.76 -9.86
CA ALA A 49 -6.84 -5.61 -8.52
C ALA A 49 -7.53 -6.58 -7.56
N VAL A 50 -6.74 -7.35 -6.81
CA VAL A 50 -7.25 -8.26 -5.77
C VAL A 50 -6.89 -7.67 -4.42
N LEU A 51 -7.89 -7.27 -3.64
CA LEU A 51 -7.69 -6.50 -2.42
C LEU A 51 -8.56 -7.01 -1.27
N GLU A 52 -8.10 -6.78 -0.06
CA GLU A 52 -8.82 -7.04 1.19
C GLU A 52 -9.81 -5.90 1.48
N LEU A 53 -10.96 -5.85 0.81
CA LEU A 53 -11.95 -4.80 1.05
C LEU A 53 -12.87 -5.12 2.23
N SER A 54 -12.88 -6.36 2.67
CA SER A 54 -13.58 -6.85 3.86
C SER A 54 -12.72 -7.86 4.63
N GLY A 55 -13.11 -8.22 5.86
CA GLY A 55 -12.35 -9.13 6.72
C GLY A 55 -11.35 -8.39 7.62
N ALA A 56 -10.37 -9.14 8.14
CA ALA A 56 -9.45 -8.66 9.17
C ALA A 56 -8.51 -7.54 8.71
N SER A 57 -8.14 -7.52 7.41
CA SER A 57 -7.18 -6.58 6.82
C SER A 57 -7.87 -5.50 5.96
N ALA A 58 -9.18 -5.27 6.18
CA ALA A 58 -9.96 -4.38 5.33
C ALA A 58 -9.46 -2.93 5.32
N THR A 59 -8.95 -2.42 6.44
CA THR A 59 -8.41 -1.06 6.54
C THR A 59 -7.28 -0.86 5.56
N GLY A 60 -6.24 -1.70 5.60
CA GLY A 60 -5.09 -1.61 4.72
C GLY A 60 -5.44 -1.89 3.25
N GLY A 61 -6.31 -2.88 2.99
CA GLY A 61 -6.79 -3.16 1.63
C GLY A 61 -7.55 -1.99 0.99
N GLN A 62 -8.36 -1.27 1.77
CA GLN A 62 -9.03 -0.05 1.31
C GLN A 62 -8.05 1.12 1.07
N ILE A 63 -7.00 1.22 1.87
CA ILE A 63 -5.91 2.20 1.66
C ILE A 63 -5.20 1.89 0.33
N ALA A 64 -4.85 0.63 0.11
CA ALA A 64 -4.24 0.19 -1.16
C ALA A 64 -5.14 0.48 -2.37
N GLN A 65 -6.45 0.21 -2.26
CA GLN A 65 -7.42 0.55 -3.31
C GLN A 65 -7.39 2.03 -3.67
N ARG A 66 -7.37 2.91 -2.66
CA ARG A 66 -7.34 4.37 -2.88
C ARG A 66 -6.08 4.80 -3.62
N GLY A 67 -4.93 4.17 -3.32
CA GLY A 67 -3.68 4.42 -4.02
C GLY A 67 -3.75 4.04 -5.51
N TYR A 68 -4.16 2.81 -5.83
CA TYR A 68 -4.35 2.37 -7.23
C TYR A 68 -5.37 3.23 -7.97
N GLN A 69 -6.48 3.59 -7.30
CA GLN A 69 -7.52 4.40 -7.91
C GLN A 69 -7.06 5.84 -8.17
N LEU A 70 -6.23 6.43 -7.28
CA LEU A 70 -5.70 7.77 -7.51
C LEU A 70 -4.78 7.80 -8.75
N TRP A 71 -3.93 6.77 -8.92
CA TRP A 71 -3.13 6.63 -10.13
C TRP A 71 -4.01 6.55 -11.39
N ALA A 72 -4.97 5.63 -11.42
CA ALA A 72 -5.85 5.43 -12.58
C ALA A 72 -6.60 6.72 -12.97
N ASP A 73 -7.18 7.42 -11.98
CA ASP A 73 -7.89 8.67 -12.22
C ASP A 73 -6.97 9.79 -12.69
N THR A 74 -5.72 9.86 -12.15
CA THR A 74 -4.76 10.87 -12.57
C THR A 74 -4.32 10.66 -14.01
N VAL A 75 -4.05 9.41 -14.40
CA VAL A 75 -3.75 9.05 -15.79
C VAL A 75 -4.92 9.40 -16.70
N ASN A 76 -6.14 9.01 -16.34
CA ASN A 76 -7.34 9.29 -17.13
C ASN A 76 -7.59 10.79 -17.27
N ASN A 77 -7.42 11.57 -16.21
CA ASN A 77 -7.57 13.03 -16.23
C ASN A 77 -6.51 13.73 -17.11
N LYS A 78 -5.36 13.09 -17.33
CA LYS A 78 -4.30 13.55 -18.24
C LYS A 78 -4.46 13.01 -19.68
N GLY A 79 -5.59 12.38 -19.98
CA GLY A 79 -5.95 11.89 -21.33
C GLY A 79 -5.71 10.41 -21.56
N GLY A 80 -5.35 9.62 -20.51
CA GLY A 80 -5.18 8.17 -20.59
C GLY A 80 -3.75 7.72 -20.93
N LEU A 81 -3.54 6.40 -20.94
CA LEU A 81 -2.29 5.75 -21.35
C LEU A 81 -2.01 5.99 -22.83
N SER A 82 -0.78 6.33 -23.19
CA SER A 82 -0.33 6.49 -24.58
C SER A 82 0.18 5.16 -25.12
N ILE A 83 -0.63 4.46 -25.90
CA ILE A 83 -0.27 3.16 -26.49
C ILE A 83 -0.20 3.33 -28.00
N GLY A 84 1.01 3.40 -28.57
CA GLY A 84 1.20 3.83 -29.95
C GLY A 84 0.62 5.24 -30.17
N ASP A 85 -0.22 5.40 -31.20
CA ASP A 85 -0.88 6.68 -31.53
C ASP A 85 -2.25 6.86 -30.84
N THR A 86 -2.64 5.94 -29.94
CA THR A 86 -3.97 5.92 -29.33
C THR A 86 -3.92 6.14 -27.81
N LYS A 87 -4.92 6.83 -27.27
CA LYS A 87 -5.09 7.03 -25.83
C LYS A 87 -6.14 6.06 -25.27
N TYR A 88 -5.81 5.43 -24.15
CA TYR A 88 -6.67 4.44 -23.48
C TYR A 88 -6.96 4.87 -22.05
N ASN A 89 -8.23 4.86 -21.65
CA ASN A 89 -8.58 5.02 -20.24
C ASN A 89 -8.20 3.78 -19.44
N VAL A 90 -7.67 3.97 -18.24
CA VAL A 90 -7.47 2.88 -17.29
C VAL A 90 -8.80 2.55 -16.62
N GLU A 91 -9.17 1.28 -16.63
CA GLU A 91 -10.28 0.72 -15.85
C GLU A 91 -9.73 -0.26 -14.81
N LEU A 92 -9.95 0.04 -13.53
CA LEU A 92 -9.61 -0.88 -12.44
C LEU A 92 -10.80 -1.83 -12.19
N VAL A 93 -10.56 -3.13 -12.41
CA VAL A 93 -11.50 -4.21 -12.09
C VAL A 93 -11.13 -4.79 -10.73
N VAL A 94 -11.79 -4.32 -9.68
CA VAL A 94 -11.44 -4.66 -8.30
C VAL A 94 -12.23 -5.87 -7.80
N GLN A 95 -11.55 -6.83 -7.17
CA GLN A 95 -12.13 -8.00 -6.53
C GLN A 95 -11.79 -8.02 -5.05
N ASP A 96 -12.80 -8.19 -4.20
CA ASP A 96 -12.62 -8.37 -2.75
C ASP A 96 -12.22 -9.83 -2.43
N CYS A 97 -11.02 -10.02 -1.90
CA CYS A 97 -10.56 -11.33 -1.44
C CYS A 97 -10.96 -11.66 0.00
N ARG A 98 -11.64 -10.75 0.72
CA ARG A 98 -12.16 -10.94 2.08
C ARG A 98 -11.08 -11.29 3.11
N SER A 99 -9.86 -10.84 2.90
CA SER A 99 -8.68 -11.18 3.70
C SER A 99 -8.40 -12.70 3.74
N ASP A 100 -8.79 -13.42 2.69
CA ASP A 100 -8.62 -14.88 2.58
C ASP A 100 -7.77 -15.24 1.35
N PRO A 101 -6.62 -15.92 1.54
CA PRO A 101 -5.71 -16.27 0.45
C PRO A 101 -6.34 -17.13 -0.64
N ALA A 102 -7.20 -18.09 -0.30
CA ALA A 102 -7.85 -18.95 -1.30
C ALA A 102 -8.84 -18.16 -2.16
N THR A 103 -9.61 -17.25 -1.54
CA THR A 103 -10.49 -16.33 -2.25
C THR A 103 -9.68 -15.39 -3.15
N GLY A 104 -8.48 -14.97 -2.72
CA GLY A 104 -7.57 -14.15 -3.52
C GLY A 104 -7.09 -14.87 -4.79
N ALA A 105 -6.68 -16.14 -4.67
CA ALA A 105 -6.30 -16.96 -5.82
C ALA A 105 -7.47 -17.15 -6.82
N ASP A 106 -8.67 -17.41 -6.31
CA ASP A 106 -9.87 -17.54 -7.14
C ASP A 106 -10.23 -16.22 -7.86
N ALA A 107 -10.14 -15.10 -7.13
CA ALA A 107 -10.37 -13.76 -7.70
C ALA A 107 -9.36 -13.44 -8.81
N THR A 108 -8.08 -13.75 -8.60
CA THR A 108 -7.03 -13.61 -9.62
C THR A 108 -7.35 -14.39 -10.88
N SER A 109 -7.77 -15.65 -10.71
CA SER A 109 -8.15 -16.49 -11.85
C SER A 109 -9.33 -15.89 -12.65
N ARG A 110 -10.39 -15.42 -11.96
CA ARG A 110 -11.54 -14.76 -12.61
C ARG A 110 -11.17 -13.49 -13.35
N LEU A 111 -10.34 -12.64 -12.76
CA LEU A 111 -9.87 -11.41 -13.42
C LEU A 111 -9.24 -11.71 -14.78
N VAL A 112 -8.44 -12.77 -14.86
CA VAL A 112 -7.78 -13.15 -16.13
C VAL A 112 -8.74 -13.83 -17.09
N THR A 113 -9.55 -14.79 -16.62
CA THR A 113 -10.32 -15.70 -17.51
C THR A 113 -11.69 -15.14 -17.89
N GLU A 114 -12.29 -14.29 -17.04
CA GLU A 114 -13.65 -13.78 -17.25
C GLU A 114 -13.66 -12.29 -17.58
N GLU A 115 -12.84 -11.48 -16.90
CA GLU A 115 -12.78 -10.03 -17.06
C GLU A 115 -11.79 -9.58 -18.16
N GLY A 116 -10.84 -10.43 -18.52
CA GLY A 116 -9.87 -10.17 -19.59
C GLY A 116 -8.90 -9.03 -19.27
N VAL A 117 -8.43 -8.94 -18.03
CA VAL A 117 -7.46 -7.93 -17.61
C VAL A 117 -6.09 -8.16 -18.24
N ASN A 118 -5.37 -7.08 -18.50
CA ASN A 118 -4.04 -7.11 -19.15
C ASN A 118 -2.90 -7.27 -18.15
N ALA A 119 -3.08 -6.76 -16.93
CA ALA A 119 -2.17 -6.85 -15.80
C ALA A 119 -2.97 -6.85 -14.50
N ILE A 120 -2.31 -7.17 -13.37
CA ILE A 120 -2.96 -7.24 -12.06
C ILE A 120 -2.15 -6.40 -11.07
N PHE A 121 -2.83 -5.68 -10.19
CA PHE A 121 -2.26 -5.14 -8.98
C PHE A 121 -2.44 -6.12 -7.82
N GLY A 122 -1.36 -6.27 -7.06
CA GLY A 122 -1.30 -7.21 -5.97
C GLY A 122 -2.05 -6.77 -4.73
N ALA A 123 -2.20 -7.72 -3.82
CA ALA A 123 -2.91 -7.60 -2.57
C ALA A 123 -2.18 -6.70 -1.55
N TYR A 124 -2.92 -6.29 -0.52
CA TYR A 124 -2.36 -5.61 0.64
C TYR A 124 -1.53 -6.58 1.49
N THR A 125 -2.06 -7.77 1.81
CA THR A 125 -1.34 -8.73 2.64
C THR A 125 -0.45 -9.67 1.82
N SER A 126 0.73 -9.97 2.36
CA SER A 126 1.66 -10.92 1.74
C SER A 126 1.10 -12.34 1.66
N GLY A 127 0.22 -12.73 2.61
CA GLY A 127 -0.44 -14.04 2.58
C GLY A 127 -1.36 -14.21 1.37
N VAL A 128 -2.12 -13.19 0.98
CA VAL A 128 -2.94 -13.19 -0.24
C VAL A 128 -2.04 -13.13 -1.48
N GLN A 129 -1.01 -12.29 -1.49
CA GLN A 129 -0.07 -12.20 -2.61
C GLN A 129 0.57 -13.56 -2.92
N LEU A 130 1.04 -14.28 -1.90
CA LEU A 130 1.61 -15.62 -2.04
C LEU A 130 0.66 -16.63 -2.71
N ALA A 131 -0.66 -16.48 -2.52
CA ALA A 131 -1.66 -17.32 -3.17
C ALA A 131 -1.98 -16.87 -4.60
N MET A 132 -1.78 -15.60 -4.93
CA MET A 132 -1.96 -15.05 -6.28
C MET A 132 -0.83 -15.43 -7.24
N ASP A 133 0.42 -15.48 -6.76
CA ASP A 133 1.62 -15.66 -7.57
C ASP A 133 1.58 -16.87 -8.51
N PRO A 134 1.18 -18.10 -8.07
CA PRO A 134 1.08 -19.25 -8.96
C PRO A 134 0.04 -19.06 -10.07
N ILE A 135 -1.01 -18.27 -9.81
CA ILE A 135 -2.07 -17.98 -10.80
C ILE A 135 -1.55 -16.98 -11.83
N CYS A 136 -0.85 -15.94 -11.39
CA CYS A 136 -0.20 -14.98 -12.29
C CYS A 136 0.81 -15.68 -13.23
N ALA A 137 1.64 -16.56 -12.68
CA ALA A 137 2.59 -17.37 -13.46
C ALA A 137 1.88 -18.34 -14.43
N LYS A 138 0.82 -19.02 -14.00
CA LYS A 138 0.05 -19.94 -14.82
C LYS A 138 -0.55 -19.25 -16.06
N TYR A 139 -1.09 -18.07 -15.90
CA TYR A 139 -1.74 -17.31 -16.99
C TYR A 139 -0.79 -16.30 -17.67
N LYS A 140 0.47 -16.25 -17.25
CA LYS A 140 1.46 -15.30 -17.75
C LYS A 140 0.92 -13.86 -17.76
N VAL A 141 0.35 -13.46 -16.63
CA VAL A 141 -0.16 -12.10 -16.42
C VAL A 141 0.71 -11.39 -15.42
N PRO A 142 1.32 -10.25 -15.77
CA PRO A 142 2.13 -9.48 -14.83
C PRO A 142 1.31 -9.00 -13.64
N CYS A 143 1.88 -9.14 -12.44
CA CYS A 143 1.33 -8.65 -11.19
C CYS A 143 2.32 -7.69 -10.53
N ILE A 144 1.87 -6.49 -10.16
CA ILE A 144 2.69 -5.51 -9.46
C ILE A 144 2.08 -5.28 -8.09
N ALA A 145 2.76 -5.75 -7.04
CA ALA A 145 2.35 -5.55 -5.65
C ALA A 145 2.84 -4.19 -5.15
N GLY A 146 1.90 -3.31 -4.84
CA GLY A 146 2.19 -2.00 -4.25
C GLY A 146 2.28 -2.02 -2.73
N SER A 147 2.13 -3.18 -2.09
CA SER A 147 2.02 -3.28 -0.63
C SER A 147 2.64 -4.53 0.00
N ALA A 148 2.55 -5.72 -0.61
CA ALA A 148 3.10 -6.94 -0.02
C ALA A 148 4.63 -6.82 0.21
N GLU A 149 5.09 -7.07 1.44
CA GLU A 149 6.49 -6.83 1.86
C GLU A 149 7.22 -8.07 2.37
N SER A 150 6.53 -9.23 2.56
CA SER A 150 7.17 -10.45 3.06
C SER A 150 8.25 -10.95 2.09
N PRO A 151 9.50 -11.20 2.55
CA PRO A 151 10.53 -11.81 1.72
C PRO A 151 10.13 -13.21 1.23
N GLY A 152 9.21 -13.89 1.93
CA GLY A 152 8.65 -15.17 1.49
C GLY A 152 7.98 -15.15 0.12
N VAL A 153 7.52 -13.99 -0.36
CA VAL A 153 7.03 -13.77 -1.72
C VAL A 153 8.20 -13.86 -2.71
N TRP A 154 9.27 -13.13 -2.44
CA TRP A 154 10.39 -12.91 -3.36
C TRP A 154 11.36 -14.08 -3.40
N GLN A 155 11.60 -14.75 -2.27
CA GLN A 155 12.45 -15.93 -2.16
C GLN A 155 11.97 -17.11 -3.02
N LYS A 156 10.69 -17.15 -3.37
CA LYS A 156 10.14 -18.14 -4.31
C LYS A 156 10.43 -17.82 -5.78
N GLN A 157 11.10 -16.70 -6.05
CA GLN A 157 11.42 -16.21 -7.39
C GLN A 157 10.19 -16.19 -8.32
N PRO A 158 9.15 -15.42 -7.98
CA PRO A 158 7.90 -15.39 -8.73
C PRO A 158 8.14 -14.79 -10.12
N ALA A 159 7.87 -15.56 -11.17
CA ALA A 159 8.20 -15.18 -12.55
C ALA A 159 7.40 -13.98 -13.08
N PHE A 160 6.24 -13.71 -12.51
CA PHE A 160 5.28 -12.69 -12.99
C PHE A 160 4.82 -11.73 -11.90
N THR A 161 5.50 -11.67 -10.76
CA THR A 161 5.14 -10.75 -9.66
C THR A 161 6.32 -9.88 -9.28
N PHE A 162 6.06 -8.57 -9.10
CA PHE A 162 7.02 -7.54 -8.76
C PHE A 162 6.52 -6.76 -7.53
N GLY A 163 7.44 -6.36 -6.63
CA GLY A 163 7.09 -5.63 -5.42
C GLY A 163 7.73 -4.25 -5.36
N VAL A 164 6.91 -3.21 -5.22
CA VAL A 164 7.38 -1.82 -5.19
C VAL A 164 7.95 -1.43 -3.83
N ILE A 165 7.42 -1.98 -2.74
CA ILE A 165 7.91 -1.73 -1.38
C ILE A 165 9.05 -2.70 -1.08
N PRO A 166 10.19 -2.24 -0.52
CA PRO A 166 11.28 -3.11 -0.09
C PRO A 166 10.84 -4.17 0.93
N ALA A 167 11.46 -5.34 0.87
CA ALA A 167 11.12 -6.46 1.74
C ALA A 167 11.38 -6.15 3.23
N VAL A 168 10.44 -6.61 4.06
CA VAL A 168 10.35 -6.22 5.48
C VAL A 168 11.50 -6.75 6.35
N ASP A 169 12.11 -7.87 6.00
CA ASP A 169 13.29 -8.39 6.69
C ASP A 169 14.45 -7.38 6.71
N THR A 170 14.69 -6.74 5.56
CA THR A 170 15.70 -5.68 5.43
C THR A 170 15.31 -4.42 6.17
N THR A 171 14.08 -3.96 6.00
CA THR A 171 13.62 -2.68 6.60
C THR A 171 13.53 -2.78 8.11
N ALA A 172 13.04 -3.90 8.66
CA ALA A 172 12.98 -4.17 10.09
C ALA A 172 14.38 -4.26 10.73
N ALA A 173 15.30 -4.99 10.11
CA ALA A 173 16.66 -5.10 10.62
C ALA A 173 17.39 -3.73 10.68
N ARG A 174 17.27 -2.93 9.63
CA ARG A 174 17.88 -1.58 9.57
C ARG A 174 17.28 -0.62 10.59
N SER A 175 15.99 -0.75 10.90
CA SER A 175 15.35 0.12 11.89
C SER A 175 15.88 -0.09 13.32
N ILE A 176 16.16 -1.33 13.71
CA ILE A 176 16.81 -1.63 14.99
C ILE A 176 18.20 -0.99 15.04
N GLN A 177 18.99 -1.10 13.97
CA GLN A 177 20.30 -0.45 13.90
C GLN A 177 20.16 1.08 14.04
N SER A 178 19.17 1.69 13.38
CA SER A 178 18.89 3.13 13.47
C SER A 178 18.56 3.57 14.90
N ILE A 179 17.80 2.77 15.66
CA ILE A 179 17.55 3.04 17.09
C ILE A 179 18.86 2.98 17.87
N VAL A 180 19.66 1.93 17.66
CA VAL A 180 20.95 1.79 18.35
C VAL A 180 21.89 2.96 18.04
N ASP A 181 21.91 3.44 16.80
CA ASP A 181 22.78 4.56 16.40
C ASP A 181 22.37 5.90 17.00
N THR A 182 21.05 6.14 17.14
CA THR A 182 20.51 7.43 17.58
C THR A 182 20.20 7.52 19.07
N ALA A 183 19.87 6.39 19.75
CA ALA A 183 19.47 6.38 21.15
C ALA A 183 20.61 6.69 22.13
N ASN A 184 20.31 7.43 23.19
CA ASN A 184 21.19 7.70 24.31
C ASN A 184 20.39 7.72 25.65
N PRO A 185 20.70 6.83 26.65
CA PRO A 185 21.74 5.79 26.62
C PRO A 185 21.45 4.69 25.61
N LYS A 186 22.50 3.98 25.17
CA LYS A 186 22.33 2.86 24.23
C LYS A 186 21.44 1.77 24.79
N PRO A 187 20.53 1.18 24.00
CA PRO A 187 19.76 0.00 24.41
C PRO A 187 20.68 -1.22 24.51
N VAL A 188 20.29 -2.19 25.31
CA VAL A 188 21.04 -3.45 25.54
C VAL A 188 20.16 -4.67 25.32
N ARG A 189 18.87 -4.58 25.67
CA ARG A 189 17.92 -5.69 25.69
C ARG A 189 16.75 -5.43 24.77
N VAL A 190 16.35 -6.43 24.00
CA VAL A 190 15.20 -6.34 23.11
C VAL A 190 14.28 -7.55 23.30
N ALA A 191 12.98 -7.29 23.35
CA ALA A 191 11.96 -8.31 23.19
C ALA A 191 11.30 -8.12 21.81
N VAL A 192 11.11 -9.23 21.09
CA VAL A 192 10.50 -9.23 19.77
C VAL A 192 9.26 -10.12 19.80
N VAL A 193 8.15 -9.62 19.31
CA VAL A 193 6.91 -10.39 19.18
C VAL A 193 6.27 -10.11 17.82
N GLY A 194 5.48 -11.07 17.30
CA GLY A 194 4.77 -10.89 16.03
C GLY A 194 3.54 -11.78 15.94
N ALA A 195 2.59 -11.41 15.09
CA ALA A 195 1.51 -12.31 14.72
C ALA A 195 2.04 -13.43 13.82
N ASN A 196 1.52 -14.64 13.99
CA ASN A 196 1.90 -15.81 13.19
C ASN A 196 1.17 -15.78 11.83
N GLU A 197 1.62 -14.90 10.95
CA GLU A 197 1.21 -14.78 9.55
C GLU A 197 2.40 -14.20 8.76
N PRO A 198 2.48 -14.38 7.43
CA PRO A 198 3.72 -14.20 6.68
C PRO A 198 4.43 -12.85 6.90
N PHE A 199 3.72 -11.73 6.78
CA PHE A 199 4.32 -10.41 6.95
C PHE A 199 4.81 -10.17 8.38
N SER A 200 3.99 -10.47 9.38
CA SER A 200 4.29 -10.18 10.79
C SER A 200 5.39 -11.08 11.36
N ASP A 201 5.43 -12.34 10.90
CA ASP A 201 6.49 -13.30 11.22
C ASP A 201 7.84 -12.82 10.65
N ASP A 202 7.87 -12.53 9.35
CA ASP A 202 9.07 -12.02 8.68
C ASP A 202 9.53 -10.68 9.25
N THR A 203 8.60 -9.81 9.68
CA THR A 203 8.91 -8.57 10.39
C THR A 203 9.61 -8.85 11.74
N ALA A 204 9.05 -9.79 12.53
CA ALA A 204 9.63 -10.17 13.81
C ALA A 204 11.01 -10.80 13.63
N GLU A 205 11.18 -11.67 12.63
CA GLU A 205 12.48 -12.26 12.30
C GLU A 205 13.49 -11.18 11.84
N GLY A 206 13.06 -10.21 11.05
CA GLY A 206 13.88 -9.06 10.65
C GLY A 206 14.34 -8.23 11.86
N PHE A 207 13.44 -7.92 12.80
CA PHE A 207 13.78 -7.25 14.04
C PHE A 207 14.78 -8.07 14.88
N ARG A 208 14.58 -9.38 14.98
CA ARG A 208 15.50 -10.29 15.68
C ARG A 208 16.88 -10.27 15.05
N ALA A 209 16.94 -10.43 13.73
CA ALA A 209 18.21 -10.41 12.99
C ALA A 209 18.95 -9.06 13.15
N GLY A 210 18.21 -7.94 13.08
CA GLY A 210 18.76 -6.61 13.34
C GLY A 210 19.31 -6.45 14.78
N ALA A 211 18.60 -6.99 15.77
CA ALA A 211 19.03 -6.97 17.16
C ALA A 211 20.32 -7.79 17.38
N GLU A 212 20.39 -8.98 16.80
CA GLU A 212 21.58 -9.84 16.86
C GLU A 212 22.78 -9.17 16.17
N ALA A 213 22.58 -8.58 14.98
CA ALA A 213 23.62 -7.84 14.27
C ALA A 213 24.12 -6.63 15.05
N ALA A 214 23.22 -5.91 15.74
CA ALA A 214 23.53 -4.80 16.62
C ALA A 214 24.08 -5.25 18.01
N ARG A 215 24.22 -6.55 18.26
CA ARG A 215 24.69 -7.17 19.51
C ARG A 215 23.81 -6.84 20.73
N LEU A 216 22.51 -6.71 20.53
CA LEU A 216 21.55 -6.62 21.62
C LEU A 216 21.24 -8.02 22.16
N GLU A 217 20.94 -8.11 23.45
CA GLU A 217 20.43 -9.34 24.07
C GLU A 217 18.93 -9.50 23.69
N VAL A 218 18.60 -10.50 22.88
CA VAL A 218 17.21 -10.87 22.61
C VAL A 218 16.67 -11.64 23.82
N VAL A 219 15.94 -10.94 24.69
CA VAL A 219 15.44 -11.50 25.96
C VAL A 219 14.12 -12.23 25.82
N HIS A 220 13.43 -12.02 24.72
CA HIS A 220 12.19 -12.71 24.35
C HIS A 220 11.99 -12.67 22.85
N PHE A 221 11.55 -13.81 22.31
CA PHE A 221 11.04 -13.92 20.93
C PHE A 221 9.82 -14.84 20.93
N SER A 222 8.69 -14.39 20.43
CA SER A 222 7.52 -15.26 20.26
C SER A 222 6.59 -14.76 19.15
N LEU A 223 5.98 -15.74 18.49
CA LEU A 223 4.86 -15.51 17.58
C LEU A 223 3.56 -15.93 18.27
N PHE A 224 2.49 -15.20 18.01
CA PHE A 224 1.17 -15.47 18.57
C PHE A 224 0.11 -15.50 17.46
N PRO A 225 -1.02 -16.22 17.64
CA PRO A 225 -2.12 -16.22 16.66
C PRO A 225 -2.59 -14.78 16.34
N PRO A 226 -2.92 -14.44 15.08
CA PRO A 226 -3.33 -13.07 14.71
C PRO A 226 -4.54 -12.52 15.48
N ASN A 227 -5.35 -13.39 16.08
CA ASN A 227 -6.51 -13.03 16.89
C ASN A 227 -6.30 -13.31 18.40
N ALA A 228 -5.04 -13.36 18.85
CA ALA A 228 -4.72 -13.63 20.25
C ALA A 228 -5.17 -12.48 21.17
N ASP A 229 -5.48 -12.82 22.44
CA ASP A 229 -5.50 -11.83 23.51
C ASP A 229 -4.06 -11.36 23.77
N LEU A 230 -3.81 -10.07 23.61
CA LEU A 230 -2.47 -9.49 23.75
C LEU A 230 -2.09 -9.19 25.20
N ALA A 231 -3.01 -9.22 26.16
CA ALA A 231 -2.70 -8.95 27.55
C ALA A 231 -1.70 -9.97 28.14
N PRO A 232 -1.83 -11.29 27.95
CA PRO A 232 -0.81 -12.25 28.35
C PRO A 232 0.53 -12.06 27.65
N VAL A 233 0.52 -11.74 26.34
CA VAL A 233 1.73 -11.49 25.57
C VAL A 233 2.50 -10.30 26.16
N ALA A 234 1.82 -9.17 26.38
CA ALA A 234 2.39 -7.97 26.97
C ALA A 234 2.95 -8.22 28.40
N GLN A 235 2.27 -9.02 29.22
CA GLN A 235 2.75 -9.39 30.56
C GLN A 235 4.06 -10.19 30.50
N VAL A 236 4.18 -11.16 29.59
CA VAL A 236 5.41 -11.94 29.40
C VAL A 236 6.55 -11.03 28.95
N VAL A 237 6.32 -10.14 27.99
CA VAL A 237 7.29 -9.16 27.50
C VAL A 237 7.73 -8.22 28.63
N ALA A 238 6.78 -7.64 29.37
CA ALA A 238 7.07 -6.72 30.47
C ALA A 238 7.91 -7.37 31.58
N ALA A 239 7.67 -8.66 31.88
CA ALA A 239 8.43 -9.42 32.87
C ALA A 239 9.92 -9.54 32.50
N GLN A 240 10.29 -9.53 31.24
CA GLN A 240 11.66 -9.56 30.75
C GLN A 240 12.38 -8.20 30.89
N ARG A 241 11.64 -7.10 31.10
CA ARG A 241 12.16 -5.72 31.23
C ARG A 241 13.11 -5.33 30.07
N PRO A 242 12.67 -5.44 28.81
CA PRO A 242 13.48 -5.09 27.65
C PRO A 242 13.64 -3.56 27.53
N ASP A 243 14.75 -3.09 26.97
CA ASP A 243 14.93 -1.69 26.60
C ASP A 243 14.07 -1.35 25.36
N ILE A 244 14.05 -2.25 24.39
CA ILE A 244 13.25 -2.13 23.16
C ILE A 244 12.20 -3.25 23.13
N VAL A 245 10.97 -2.92 22.76
CA VAL A 245 9.95 -3.88 22.35
C VAL A 245 9.68 -3.67 20.87
N ALA A 246 9.90 -4.71 20.07
CA ALA A 246 9.69 -4.70 18.62
C ALA A 246 8.51 -5.62 18.27
N VAL A 247 7.57 -5.11 17.45
CA VAL A 247 6.29 -5.78 17.17
C VAL A 247 6.03 -5.87 15.69
N GLY A 248 5.89 -7.09 15.17
CA GLY A 248 5.40 -7.36 13.83
C GLY A 248 3.89 -7.58 13.82
N GLY A 249 3.16 -6.77 13.05
CA GLY A 249 1.70 -6.87 12.99
C GLY A 249 1.09 -5.89 12.00
N HIS A 250 -0.22 -5.98 11.85
CA HIS A 250 -1.02 -5.06 11.04
C HIS A 250 -1.94 -4.21 11.91
N ASP A 251 -2.15 -2.95 11.53
CA ASP A 251 -3.24 -2.04 11.94
C ASP A 251 -3.67 -2.12 13.41
N VAL A 252 -4.86 -2.69 13.64
CA VAL A 252 -5.52 -2.76 14.95
C VAL A 252 -4.69 -3.52 15.98
N LEU A 253 -3.98 -4.57 15.55
CA LEU A 253 -3.14 -5.36 16.45
C LEU A 253 -2.05 -4.50 17.11
N LEU A 254 -1.45 -3.58 16.36
CA LEU A 254 -0.40 -2.70 16.88
C LEU A 254 -0.95 -1.71 17.91
N VAL A 255 -2.13 -1.14 17.66
CA VAL A 255 -2.86 -0.29 18.63
C VAL A 255 -3.18 -1.07 19.90
N ASP A 256 -3.68 -2.29 19.77
CA ASP A 256 -4.04 -3.15 20.90
C ASP A 256 -2.81 -3.57 21.69
N PHE A 257 -1.66 -3.80 21.04
CA PHE A 257 -0.41 -4.13 21.72
C PHE A 257 0.12 -2.98 22.58
N VAL A 258 0.13 -1.73 22.09
CA VAL A 258 0.51 -0.56 22.89
C VAL A 258 -0.40 -0.41 24.10
N ASN A 259 -1.70 -0.61 23.94
CA ASN A 259 -2.67 -0.57 25.04
C ASN A 259 -2.44 -1.69 26.06
N ALA A 260 -2.14 -2.91 25.59
CA ALA A 260 -1.81 -4.04 26.46
C ALA A 260 -0.50 -3.79 27.24
N MET A 261 0.52 -3.23 26.58
CA MET A 261 1.78 -2.83 27.26
C MET A 261 1.53 -1.77 28.32
N ALA A 262 0.75 -0.73 28.03
CA ALA A 262 0.37 0.30 29.01
C ALA A 262 -0.32 -0.32 30.24
N ALA A 263 -1.19 -1.31 30.06
CA ALA A 263 -1.89 -2.00 31.15
C ALA A 263 -0.97 -2.81 32.06
N THR A 264 0.23 -3.20 31.61
CA THR A 264 1.21 -3.91 32.46
C THR A 264 1.86 -3.02 33.53
N GLY A 265 1.81 -1.69 33.36
CA GLY A 265 2.53 -0.71 34.17
C GLY A 265 4.05 -0.65 33.89
N TYR A 266 4.56 -1.42 32.92
CA TYR A 266 5.93 -1.33 32.44
C TYR A 266 6.01 -0.51 31.17
N THR A 267 6.95 0.43 31.10
CA THR A 267 7.26 1.19 29.89
C THR A 267 8.69 0.88 29.44
N PRO A 268 8.89 0.28 28.25
CA PRO A 268 10.23 0.11 27.69
C PRO A 268 10.80 1.48 27.29
N LYS A 269 12.11 1.54 27.00
CA LYS A 269 12.72 2.78 26.48
C LYS A 269 12.30 3.10 25.05
N ALA A 270 11.90 2.10 24.25
CA ALA A 270 11.34 2.24 22.94
C ALA A 270 10.31 1.14 22.64
N ILE A 271 9.28 1.48 21.90
CA ILE A 271 8.41 0.55 21.18
C ILE A 271 8.60 0.86 19.70
N ILE A 272 8.91 -0.16 18.90
CA ILE A 272 8.96 -0.07 17.45
C ILE A 272 7.98 -1.08 16.86
N GLU A 273 7.19 -0.61 15.91
CA GLU A 273 6.13 -1.38 15.28
C GLU A 273 6.23 -1.28 13.75
N HIS A 274 5.79 -2.28 13.08
CA HIS A 274 5.62 -2.32 11.64
C HIS A 274 4.42 -3.21 11.34
N TYR A 275 3.48 -2.74 10.67
CA TYR A 275 3.15 -1.56 9.85
C TYR A 275 2.20 -0.65 10.67
N GLY A 276 1.58 0.38 10.08
CA GLY A 276 0.41 1.08 10.64
C GLY A 276 0.70 2.41 11.35
N ILE A 277 1.89 2.59 11.94
CA ILE A 277 2.23 3.84 12.63
C ILE A 277 2.16 5.08 11.70
N THR A 278 2.32 4.91 10.40
CA THR A 278 2.21 6.00 9.42
C THR A 278 0.77 6.32 9.02
N ASP A 279 -0.18 5.48 9.37
CA ASP A 279 -1.60 5.78 9.22
C ASP A 279 -2.09 6.71 10.34
N ALA A 280 -2.83 7.75 9.96
CA ALA A 280 -3.34 8.74 10.91
C ALA A 280 -4.27 8.15 11.97
N SER A 281 -4.94 7.04 11.68
CA SER A 281 -5.84 6.35 12.62
C SER A 281 -5.11 5.76 13.81
N PHE A 282 -3.84 5.34 13.65
CA PHE A 282 -3.01 4.83 14.74
C PHE A 282 -2.82 5.88 15.85
N ALA A 283 -2.35 7.06 15.47
CA ALA A 283 -2.17 8.15 16.42
C ALA A 283 -3.50 8.60 17.06
N GLN A 284 -4.59 8.62 16.30
CA GLN A 284 -5.92 8.95 16.79
C GLN A 284 -6.43 7.93 17.80
N ALA A 285 -6.25 6.63 17.54
CA ALA A 285 -6.71 5.55 18.44
C ALA A 285 -5.97 5.54 19.79
N LEU A 286 -4.68 5.80 19.79
CA LEU A 286 -3.84 5.78 20.99
C LEU A 286 -3.79 7.13 21.72
N GLY A 287 -4.10 8.23 21.04
CA GLY A 287 -3.98 9.58 21.59
C GLY A 287 -2.54 9.83 22.08
N ARG A 288 -2.38 10.31 23.33
CA ARG A 288 -1.05 10.61 23.87
C ARG A 288 -0.13 9.39 24.03
N ARG A 289 -0.67 8.16 24.03
CA ARG A 289 0.15 6.94 24.09
C ARG A 289 0.92 6.66 22.82
N ALA A 290 0.50 7.26 21.71
CA ALA A 290 1.23 7.19 20.45
C ALA A 290 2.54 7.99 20.49
N ASP A 291 2.64 9.05 21.34
CA ASP A 291 3.82 9.90 21.39
C ASP A 291 5.06 9.09 21.81
N GLY A 292 6.07 9.12 20.94
CA GLY A 292 7.32 8.40 21.12
C GLY A 292 7.31 6.96 20.57
N VAL A 293 6.16 6.40 20.15
CA VAL A 293 6.14 5.12 19.44
C VAL A 293 6.85 5.29 18.09
N MET A 294 7.71 4.33 17.77
CA MET A 294 8.54 4.30 16.56
C MET A 294 7.97 3.34 15.53
N GLY A 295 8.34 3.54 14.29
CA GLY A 295 8.00 2.64 13.19
C GLY A 295 8.95 2.76 12.03
N ILE A 296 8.62 2.05 10.98
CA ILE A 296 9.36 2.03 9.73
C ILE A 296 8.51 2.71 8.66
N SER A 297 9.16 3.46 7.79
CA SER A 297 8.57 3.95 6.55
C SER A 297 9.61 3.96 5.44
N VAL A 298 9.19 3.84 4.22
CA VAL A 298 10.05 4.02 3.03
C VAL A 298 9.69 5.28 2.27
N TRP A 299 8.58 5.94 2.66
CA TRP A 299 8.11 7.16 2.05
C TRP A 299 7.34 8.03 3.07
N LEU A 300 7.49 9.33 2.95
CA LEU A 300 6.71 10.35 3.65
C LEU A 300 6.37 11.48 2.67
N PRO A 301 5.30 12.26 2.92
CA PRO A 301 4.96 13.45 2.10
C PRO A 301 6.08 14.49 2.01
N THR A 302 7.05 14.42 2.90
CA THR A 302 8.21 15.32 2.95
C THR A 302 9.43 14.79 2.21
N ALA A 303 9.33 13.63 1.55
CA ALA A 303 10.38 13.11 0.70
C ALA A 303 10.69 14.07 -0.46
N SER A 304 11.96 14.14 -0.86
CA SER A 304 12.43 15.04 -1.92
C SER A 304 12.21 14.50 -3.34
N PHE A 305 11.44 13.43 -3.47
CA PHE A 305 11.17 12.78 -4.75
C PHE A 305 10.06 13.48 -5.53
N SER A 306 10.13 13.40 -6.85
CA SER A 306 9.13 13.96 -7.76
C SER A 306 9.12 13.25 -9.11
N ASP A 307 8.00 13.37 -9.83
CA ASP A 307 7.80 12.91 -11.19
C ASP A 307 6.84 13.81 -12.00
N ASP A 308 6.65 13.48 -13.28
CA ASP A 308 5.78 14.26 -14.17
C ASP A 308 4.27 13.96 -13.99
N LEU A 309 3.92 12.83 -13.38
CA LEU A 309 2.53 12.45 -13.20
C LEU A 309 1.91 13.14 -11.98
N PHE A 310 2.56 13.06 -10.83
CA PHE A 310 2.03 13.58 -9.56
C PHE A 310 2.71 14.87 -9.08
N GLY A 311 3.87 15.23 -9.63
CA GLY A 311 4.72 16.27 -9.10
C GLY A 311 5.58 15.76 -7.93
N SER A 312 5.70 16.54 -6.87
CA SER A 312 6.44 16.15 -5.66
C SER A 312 5.66 15.16 -4.78
N ALA A 313 6.34 14.50 -3.84
CA ALA A 313 5.72 13.69 -2.80
C ALA A 313 4.63 14.48 -2.01
N ALA A 314 4.86 15.78 -1.79
CA ALA A 314 3.88 16.65 -1.15
C ALA A 314 2.65 16.91 -2.05
N ASP A 315 2.85 17.09 -3.36
CA ASP A 315 1.74 17.27 -4.31
C ASP A 315 0.88 16.00 -4.39
N TYR A 316 1.51 14.82 -4.43
CA TYR A 316 0.80 13.54 -4.33
C TYR A 316 -0.02 13.44 -3.05
N ALA A 317 0.58 13.73 -1.90
CA ALA A 317 -0.10 13.66 -0.61
C ALA A 317 -1.32 14.60 -0.56
N LYS A 318 -1.17 15.80 -1.09
CA LYS A 318 -2.27 16.77 -1.20
C LYS A 318 -3.40 16.25 -2.10
N ALA A 319 -3.06 15.73 -3.30
CA ALA A 319 -4.06 15.18 -4.22
C ALA A 319 -4.80 13.97 -3.62
N PHE A 320 -4.08 13.11 -2.89
CA PHE A 320 -4.68 11.97 -2.20
C PHE A 320 -5.64 12.43 -1.10
N GLU A 321 -5.23 13.39 -0.25
CA GLU A 321 -6.05 13.90 0.86
C GLU A 321 -7.29 14.65 0.34
N GLU A 322 -7.16 15.47 -0.71
CA GLU A 322 -8.29 16.15 -1.34
C GLU A 322 -9.35 15.17 -1.86
N LYS A 323 -8.91 14.02 -2.38
CA LYS A 323 -9.82 12.98 -2.91
C LYS A 323 -10.42 12.11 -1.82
N ASN A 324 -9.65 11.73 -0.80
CA ASN A 324 -10.00 10.67 0.15
C ASN A 324 -10.36 11.19 1.55
N GLY A 325 -10.11 12.48 1.84
CA GLY A 325 -10.41 13.12 3.14
C GLY A 325 -9.45 12.74 4.28
N SER A 326 -8.36 12.03 3.96
CA SER A 326 -7.29 11.66 4.90
C SER A 326 -5.94 11.65 4.17
N PRO A 327 -4.82 11.94 4.86
CA PRO A 327 -3.50 11.86 4.24
C PRO A 327 -3.16 10.42 3.82
N PRO A 328 -2.31 10.24 2.79
CA PRO A 328 -1.80 8.93 2.43
C PRO A 328 -0.72 8.46 3.40
N ASP A 329 -0.59 7.15 3.52
CA ASP A 329 0.59 6.49 4.06
C ASP A 329 1.52 6.00 2.93
N TYR A 330 2.62 5.31 3.28
CA TYR A 330 3.54 4.77 2.30
C TYR A 330 2.94 3.61 1.47
N THR A 331 1.92 2.92 1.99
CA THR A 331 1.19 1.86 1.27
C THR A 331 0.36 2.43 0.13
N ALA A 332 -0.45 3.48 0.41
CA ALA A 332 -1.20 4.17 -0.63
C ALA A 332 -0.26 4.74 -1.71
N ALA A 333 0.86 5.33 -1.29
CA ALA A 333 1.87 5.87 -2.19
C ALA A 333 2.54 4.77 -3.03
N GLY A 334 2.90 3.64 -2.43
CA GLY A 334 3.46 2.47 -3.13
C GLY A 334 2.50 1.87 -4.16
N CYS A 335 1.20 1.82 -3.85
CA CYS A 335 0.18 1.37 -4.80
C CYS A 335 0.04 2.30 -6.01
N SER A 336 0.12 3.63 -5.82
CA SER A 336 0.14 4.57 -6.94
C SER A 336 1.44 4.47 -7.74
N ALA A 337 2.57 4.23 -7.09
CA ALA A 337 3.86 4.02 -7.77
C ALA A 337 3.87 2.71 -8.57
N ALA A 338 3.22 1.63 -8.09
CA ALA A 338 3.01 0.42 -8.88
C ALA A 338 2.23 0.69 -10.17
N GLY A 339 1.25 1.60 -10.11
CA GLY A 339 0.57 2.10 -11.29
C GLY A 339 1.51 2.79 -12.28
N GLN A 340 2.46 3.60 -11.81
CA GLN A 340 3.45 4.25 -12.68
C GLN A 340 4.41 3.26 -13.34
N VAL A 341 4.81 2.20 -12.62
CA VAL A 341 5.60 1.10 -13.22
C VAL A 341 4.82 0.45 -14.36
N LEU A 342 3.55 0.12 -14.13
CA LEU A 342 2.69 -0.45 -15.17
C LEU A 342 2.54 0.52 -16.35
N GLN A 343 2.28 1.80 -16.09
CA GLN A 343 2.14 2.83 -17.13
C GLN A 343 3.37 2.89 -18.03
N ALA A 344 4.57 3.02 -17.44
CA ALA A 344 5.82 3.10 -18.18
C ALA A 344 6.02 1.87 -19.08
N ALA A 345 5.81 0.67 -18.54
CA ALA A 345 5.99 -0.57 -19.28
C ALA A 345 4.94 -0.76 -20.41
N VAL A 346 3.67 -0.37 -20.19
CA VAL A 346 2.60 -0.46 -21.18
C VAL A 346 2.80 0.55 -22.32
N GLU A 347 3.20 1.77 -22.00
CA GLU A 347 3.47 2.81 -22.99
C GLU A 347 4.71 2.45 -23.83
N GLU A 348 5.72 1.81 -23.25
CA GLU A 348 6.89 1.29 -23.98
C GLU A 348 6.54 0.07 -24.85
N LEU A 349 5.69 -0.86 -24.34
CA LEU A 349 5.23 -2.02 -25.09
C LEU A 349 4.51 -1.62 -26.39
N GLY A 350 3.68 -0.58 -26.34
CA GLY A 350 2.98 -0.03 -27.49
C GLY A 350 1.94 -0.98 -28.12
N GLU A 351 1.60 -2.12 -27.49
CA GLU A 351 0.62 -3.08 -27.98
C GLU A 351 -0.77 -2.79 -27.42
N THR A 352 -1.78 -2.81 -28.28
CA THR A 352 -3.18 -2.49 -27.92
C THR A 352 -3.80 -3.56 -27.01
N PRO A 353 -4.71 -3.20 -26.07
CA PRO A 353 -5.50 -4.19 -25.34
C PRO A 353 -6.48 -4.93 -26.30
N SER A 354 -6.88 -6.19 -26.05
CA SER A 354 -6.52 -7.10 -24.99
C SER A 354 -5.21 -7.82 -25.33
N LEU A 355 -4.25 -7.78 -24.41
CA LEU A 355 -2.92 -8.31 -24.68
C LEU A 355 -2.95 -9.85 -24.86
N SER A 356 -2.26 -10.32 -25.91
CA SER A 356 -1.99 -11.74 -26.09
C SER A 356 -1.06 -12.27 -24.98
N GLU A 357 -0.94 -13.60 -24.86
CA GLU A 357 0.02 -14.21 -23.92
C GLU A 357 1.45 -13.73 -24.18
N ASP A 358 1.86 -13.69 -25.46
CA ASP A 358 3.20 -13.22 -25.85
C ASP A 358 3.42 -11.75 -25.50
N ALA A 359 2.40 -10.91 -25.69
CA ALA A 359 2.45 -9.50 -25.30
C ALA A 359 2.54 -9.31 -23.77
N ARG A 360 1.86 -10.14 -22.99
CA ARG A 360 1.99 -10.13 -21.53
C ARG A 360 3.38 -10.58 -21.05
N VAL A 361 4.00 -11.55 -21.75
CA VAL A 361 5.40 -11.93 -21.46
C VAL A 361 6.35 -10.78 -21.73
N LYS A 362 6.20 -10.07 -22.84
CA LYS A 362 7.00 -8.87 -23.13
C LYS A 362 6.76 -7.75 -22.13
N LEU A 363 5.50 -7.53 -21.74
CA LEU A 363 5.16 -6.57 -20.69
C LEU A 363 5.87 -6.91 -19.37
N ASN A 364 5.92 -8.20 -19.02
CA ASN A 364 6.63 -8.68 -17.84
C ASN A 364 8.14 -8.41 -17.92
N GLU A 365 8.76 -8.63 -19.09
CA GLU A 365 10.17 -8.32 -19.33
C GLU A 365 10.46 -6.81 -19.21
N LEU A 366 9.55 -5.95 -19.68
CA LEU A 366 9.69 -4.49 -19.54
C LEU A 366 9.56 -4.06 -18.08
N ILE A 367 8.65 -4.68 -17.31
CA ILE A 367 8.52 -4.43 -15.88
C ILE A 367 9.77 -4.87 -15.13
N ASP A 368 10.35 -6.04 -15.47
CA ASP A 368 11.62 -6.51 -14.87
C ASP A 368 12.76 -5.53 -15.11
N GLY A 369 12.82 -4.92 -16.29
CA GLY A 369 13.81 -3.90 -16.68
C GLY A 369 13.58 -2.51 -16.07
N THR A 370 12.61 -2.31 -15.16
CA THR A 370 12.29 -1.00 -14.60
C THR A 370 13.50 -0.32 -13.94
N ASP A 371 13.79 0.91 -14.35
CA ASP A 371 14.67 1.87 -13.67
C ASP A 371 13.97 3.24 -13.69
N LEU A 372 13.05 3.44 -12.75
CA LEU A 372 12.11 4.54 -12.77
C LEU A 372 12.27 5.43 -11.53
N GLN A 373 12.31 6.75 -11.75
CA GLN A 373 12.20 7.73 -10.68
C GLN A 373 10.77 8.22 -10.57
N THR A 374 10.19 8.10 -9.38
CA THR A 374 8.80 8.50 -9.10
C THR A 374 8.72 9.44 -7.90
N PHE A 375 7.53 10.02 -7.63
CA PHE A 375 7.25 10.77 -6.39
C PHE A 375 7.48 9.89 -5.14
N TYR A 376 7.41 8.57 -5.29
CA TYR A 376 7.65 7.58 -4.23
C TYR A 376 9.14 7.36 -3.99
N GLY A 377 9.97 7.62 -5.01
CA GLY A 377 11.39 7.42 -5.05
C GLY A 377 11.81 6.50 -6.20
N PRO A 378 13.05 6.02 -6.18
CA PRO A 378 13.56 5.13 -7.21
C PRO A 378 12.91 3.73 -7.12
N ILE A 379 12.56 3.18 -8.27
CA ILE A 379 12.07 1.80 -8.39
C ILE A 379 12.98 1.05 -9.33
N ARG A 380 13.64 0.01 -8.78
CA ARG A 380 14.46 -0.94 -9.52
C ARG A 380 14.33 -2.31 -8.89
N PHE A 381 13.90 -3.28 -9.68
CA PHE A 381 13.70 -4.64 -9.21
C PHE A 381 15.02 -5.43 -9.19
N ALA A 382 15.21 -6.25 -8.16
CA ALA A 382 16.33 -7.17 -8.11
C ALA A 382 16.12 -8.31 -9.13
N THR A 383 17.17 -8.63 -9.89
CA THR A 383 17.13 -9.67 -10.92
C THR A 383 17.63 -11.03 -10.41
N GLU A 384 18.08 -11.12 -9.15
CA GLU A 384 18.57 -12.35 -8.53
C GLU A 384 18.50 -12.26 -7.00
N GLY A 385 18.72 -13.40 -6.33
CA GLY A 385 18.79 -13.49 -4.87
C GLY A 385 17.43 -13.60 -4.18
N ASP A 386 17.43 -13.43 -2.86
CA ASP A 386 16.25 -13.65 -2.01
C ASP A 386 15.19 -12.55 -2.14
N HIS A 387 15.53 -11.43 -2.77
CA HIS A 387 14.61 -10.32 -3.07
C HIS A 387 14.32 -10.20 -4.57
N PHE A 388 14.38 -11.32 -5.32
CA PHE A 388 14.10 -11.35 -6.76
C PHE A 388 12.75 -10.69 -7.10
N HIS A 389 12.75 -9.74 -8.05
CA HIS A 389 11.61 -8.92 -8.44
C HIS A 389 11.07 -7.97 -7.34
N ASN A 390 11.79 -7.78 -6.24
CA ASN A 390 11.45 -6.77 -5.26
C ASN A 390 12.26 -5.48 -5.46
N ASN A 391 11.69 -4.33 -5.18
CA ASN A 391 12.40 -3.06 -5.24
C ASN A 391 13.45 -2.96 -4.14
N THR A 392 14.71 -2.85 -4.52
CA THR A 392 15.84 -2.71 -3.60
C THR A 392 16.50 -1.33 -3.64
N ALA A 393 15.91 -0.39 -4.38
CA ALA A 393 16.47 0.94 -4.58
C ALA A 393 16.05 1.97 -3.52
N LEU A 394 15.07 1.63 -2.64
CA LEU A 394 14.63 2.49 -1.56
C LEU A 394 15.28 2.10 -0.23
N ASP A 395 15.72 3.10 0.54
CA ASP A 395 16.18 2.93 1.90
C ASP A 395 15.06 3.21 2.91
N PRO A 396 14.94 2.40 3.98
CA PRO A 396 13.95 2.64 5.02
C PRO A 396 14.33 3.82 5.92
N MET A 397 13.32 4.48 6.46
CA MET A 397 13.42 5.51 7.49
C MET A 397 12.89 4.98 8.81
N LEU A 398 13.62 5.24 9.90
CA LEU A 398 13.04 5.18 11.24
C LEU A 398 12.15 6.40 11.42
N VAL A 399 10.90 6.18 11.73
CA VAL A 399 9.93 7.24 12.02
C VAL A 399 9.46 7.16 13.47
N GLN A 400 8.95 8.27 14.00
CA GLN A 400 8.42 8.35 15.36
C GLN A 400 7.24 9.31 15.40
N ILE A 401 6.20 8.97 16.17
CA ILE A 401 5.12 9.90 16.42
C ILE A 401 5.58 10.92 17.48
N GLN A 402 5.49 12.19 17.14
CA GLN A 402 5.84 13.31 18.01
C GLN A 402 4.77 14.40 17.90
N GLY A 403 4.06 14.67 18.99
CA GLY A 403 2.95 15.62 19.02
C GLY A 403 1.82 15.23 18.07
N GLY A 404 1.55 13.91 17.95
CA GLY A 404 0.52 13.35 17.08
C GLY A 404 0.87 13.35 15.58
N GLN A 405 2.12 13.68 15.21
CA GLN A 405 2.59 13.67 13.83
C GLN A 405 3.74 12.68 13.65
N VAL A 406 3.76 11.99 12.52
CA VAL A 406 4.87 11.13 12.11
C VAL A 406 6.04 11.99 11.66
N LYS A 407 7.22 11.77 12.25
CA LYS A 407 8.48 12.45 11.94
C LYS A 407 9.54 11.43 11.56
N ALA A 408 10.28 11.66 10.50
CA ALA A 408 11.50 10.91 10.23
C ALA A 408 12.56 11.27 11.28
N ILE A 409 13.23 10.22 11.81
CA ILE A 409 14.26 10.33 12.84
C ILE A 409 15.62 9.93 12.31
N ALA A 410 15.65 8.93 11.42
CA ALA A 410 16.86 8.45 10.76
C ALA A 410 16.50 7.95 9.34
N PRO A 411 17.46 7.94 8.39
CA PRO A 411 18.85 8.40 8.53
C PRO A 411 18.96 9.94 8.66
N PRO A 412 20.15 10.48 9.01
CA PRO A 412 20.32 11.91 9.28
C PRO A 412 19.87 12.84 8.15
N GLU A 413 20.05 12.45 6.90
CA GLU A 413 19.65 13.21 5.71
C GLU A 413 18.13 13.38 5.55
N SER A 414 17.36 12.45 6.12
CA SER A 414 15.89 12.48 6.10
C SER A 414 15.30 12.97 7.43
N ALA A 415 16.12 13.14 8.49
CA ALA A 415 15.65 13.41 9.84
C ALA A 415 14.97 14.79 9.94
N GLN A 416 13.76 14.81 10.47
CA GLN A 416 12.94 15.99 10.71
C GLN A 416 12.94 16.44 12.18
N ALA A 417 13.28 15.52 13.07
CA ALA A 417 13.33 15.76 14.51
C ALA A 417 14.34 14.83 15.19
N PRO A 418 14.88 15.21 16.37
CA PRO A 418 15.65 14.29 17.19
C PRO A 418 14.74 13.19 17.76
N ILE A 419 15.33 12.02 18.04
CA ILE A 419 14.63 10.90 18.68
C ILE A 419 14.14 11.31 20.09
N ILE A 420 12.91 10.98 20.42
CA ILE A 420 12.40 10.95 21.80
C ILE A 420 12.76 9.58 22.39
N TYR A 421 13.78 9.56 23.27
CA TYR A 421 14.26 8.36 23.92
C TYR A 421 14.91 8.71 25.27
N PRO A 422 14.58 8.03 26.37
CA PRO A 422 13.60 6.93 26.46
C PRO A 422 12.15 7.39 26.31
N LEU A 423 11.28 6.43 25.94
CA LEU A 423 9.83 6.62 25.84
C LEU A 423 9.25 7.10 27.19
N ALA A 424 8.36 8.07 27.14
CA ALA A 424 7.61 8.52 28.31
C ALA A 424 6.64 7.41 28.81
N PRO A 425 6.23 7.44 30.10
CA PRO A 425 5.27 6.47 30.61
C PRO A 425 3.99 6.40 29.79
N LEU A 426 3.56 5.19 29.44
CA LEU A 426 2.38 4.94 28.60
C LEU A 426 1.05 5.12 29.36
N GLY A 427 1.05 5.16 30.66
CA GLY A 427 -0.12 5.25 31.53
C GLY A 427 -0.32 6.57 32.22
#